data_8023def0ff75785cc8851459deeef5e8
#
_entry.id   8023def0ff75785cc8851459deeef5e8
#
_cell.length_a   1.000
_cell.length_b   1.000
_cell.length_c   1.000
_cell.angle_alpha   90.00
_cell.angle_beta   90.00
_cell.angle_gamma   90.00
#
_symmetry.space_group_name_H-M   'P 1'
#
loop_
_entity.id
_entity.type
_entity.pdbx_description
1 polymer ?
#
loop_
_entity_poly.entity_id
_entity_poly.type
_entity_poly.pdbx_seq_one_letter_code
_entity_poly.pdbx_strand_id
1 'polypeptide(L)'
;MAKYTFVKFKINNDFFNWEKCFYAAQPIARKAGIVEIFHGKASDDSSSGACLFHVESQEKMEAFFKDMEKEVAASGHALESTEITCYEN
;
A
#
# COMPACT_ATOMS: atom_id res chain seq x y z
N MET A 1 18.66 -11.05 3.14
CA MET A 1 18.38 -10.08 2.10
C MET A 1 17.12 -9.28 2.43
N ALA A 2 17.16 -7.98 2.20
CA ALA A 2 15.96 -7.15 2.39
C ALA A 2 15.01 -7.35 1.22
N LYS A 3 13.71 -7.35 1.51
CA LYS A 3 12.66 -7.51 0.51
C LYS A 3 11.73 -6.32 0.56
N TYR A 4 11.33 -5.86 -0.61
CA TYR A 4 10.51 -4.66 -0.75
C TYR A 4 9.35 -4.92 -1.70
N THR A 5 8.22 -4.27 -1.42
CA THR A 5 7.05 -4.30 -2.30
C THR A 5 6.72 -2.87 -2.68
N PHE A 6 6.70 -2.58 -3.98
CA PHE A 6 6.29 -1.29 -4.51
C PHE A 6 4.91 -1.43 -5.12
N VAL A 7 3.97 -0.58 -4.68
CA VAL A 7 2.56 -0.66 -5.09
C VAL A 7 2.16 0.67 -5.73
N LYS A 8 1.63 0.61 -6.94
CA LYS A 8 1.05 1.76 -7.64
C LYS A 8 -0.43 1.49 -7.84
N PHE A 9 -1.26 2.52 -7.72
CA PHE A 9 -2.71 2.34 -7.79
C PHE A 9 -3.42 3.66 -8.06
N LYS A 10 -4.70 3.57 -8.44
CA LYS A 10 -5.57 4.74 -8.57
C LYS A 10 -6.40 4.91 -7.31
N ILE A 11 -6.76 6.15 -7.04
CA ILE A 11 -7.55 6.53 -5.86
C ILE A 11 -8.91 7.05 -6.33
N ASN A 12 -10.00 6.47 -5.81
CA ASN A 12 -11.38 6.81 -6.19
C ASN A 12 -11.94 8.03 -5.47
N ASN A 13 -11.31 8.43 -4.38
CA ASN A 13 -11.68 9.63 -3.63
C ASN A 13 -10.48 10.58 -3.62
N ASP A 14 -10.36 11.47 -2.65
CA ASP A 14 -9.19 12.34 -2.60
C ASP A 14 -8.03 11.67 -1.86
N PHE A 15 -6.82 12.11 -2.19
CA PHE A 15 -5.59 11.55 -1.64
C PHE A 15 -5.55 11.62 -0.11
N PHE A 16 -5.99 12.73 0.47
CA PHE A 16 -5.90 12.91 1.93
C PHE A 16 -6.83 11.98 2.68
N ASN A 17 -7.99 11.66 2.11
CA ASN A 17 -8.88 10.68 2.70
C ASN A 17 -8.26 9.28 2.67
N TRP A 18 -7.65 8.92 1.53
CA TRP A 18 -6.90 7.67 1.42
C TRP A 18 -5.77 7.61 2.44
N GLU A 19 -5.00 8.70 2.54
CA GLU A 19 -3.84 8.77 3.44
C GLU A 19 -4.23 8.61 4.91
N LYS A 20 -5.36 9.19 5.29
CA LYS A 20 -5.89 9.04 6.65
C LYS A 20 -6.13 7.57 6.99
N CYS A 21 -6.74 6.83 6.06
CA CYS A 21 -6.98 5.40 6.23
C CYS A 21 -5.67 4.62 6.21
N PHE A 22 -4.73 5.03 5.37
CA PHE A 22 -3.41 4.42 5.30
C PHE A 22 -2.68 4.51 6.64
N TYR A 23 -2.66 5.69 7.25
CA TYR A 23 -2.05 5.86 8.57
C TYR A 23 -2.73 5.00 9.63
N ALA A 24 -4.04 4.90 9.59
CA ALA A 24 -4.78 4.08 10.56
C ALA A 24 -4.42 2.59 10.47
N ALA A 25 -4.02 2.12 9.29
CA ALA A 25 -3.66 0.72 9.08
C ALA A 25 -2.21 0.40 9.43
N GLN A 26 -1.35 1.39 9.62
CA GLN A 26 0.08 1.14 9.81
C GLN A 26 0.42 0.30 11.03
N PRO A 27 -0.19 0.48 12.21
CA PRO A 27 0.11 -0.40 13.34
C PRO A 27 -0.17 -1.88 13.05
N ILE A 28 -1.24 -2.16 12.30
CA ILE A 28 -1.59 -3.53 11.91
C ILE A 28 -0.56 -4.07 10.92
N ALA A 29 -0.18 -3.24 9.94
CA ALA A 29 0.82 -3.62 8.94
C ALA A 29 2.17 -3.97 9.60
N ARG A 30 2.61 -3.15 10.54
CA ARG A 30 3.88 -3.38 11.23
C ARG A 30 3.88 -4.72 11.99
N LYS A 31 2.75 -5.07 12.60
CA LYS A 31 2.62 -6.36 13.28
C LYS A 31 2.72 -7.52 12.30
N ALA A 32 2.34 -7.30 11.05
CA ALA A 32 2.42 -8.30 10.00
C ALA A 32 3.80 -8.32 9.29
N GLY A 33 4.76 -7.53 9.78
CA GLY A 33 6.10 -7.48 9.18
C GLY A 33 6.20 -6.59 7.96
N ILE A 34 5.31 -5.60 7.85
CA ILE A 34 5.25 -4.68 6.71
C ILE A 34 5.48 -3.26 7.23
N VAL A 35 6.57 -2.64 6.79
CA VAL A 35 6.98 -1.31 7.26
C VAL A 35 7.02 -0.36 6.06
N GLU A 36 6.27 0.72 6.13
CA GLU A 36 6.23 1.72 5.08
C GLU A 36 7.54 2.51 5.04
N ILE A 37 8.11 2.65 3.84
CA ILE A 37 9.30 3.46 3.60
C ILE A 37 8.88 4.78 2.96
N PHE A 38 7.91 4.74 2.05
CA PHE A 38 7.47 5.89 1.30
C PHE A 38 6.01 5.71 0.89
N HIS A 39 5.26 6.80 0.90
CA HIS A 39 3.97 6.86 0.22
C HIS A 39 3.77 8.27 -0.32
N GLY A 40 2.99 8.37 -1.37
CA GLY A 40 2.72 9.68 -1.95
C GLY A 40 1.76 9.59 -3.12
N LYS A 41 1.48 10.74 -3.69
CA LYS A 41 0.69 10.85 -4.91
C LYS A 41 1.59 11.33 -6.04
N ALA A 42 1.21 11.03 -7.27
CA ALA A 42 1.95 11.54 -8.43
C ALA A 42 1.85 13.06 -8.45
N SER A 43 2.95 13.74 -8.77
CA SER A 43 2.99 15.21 -8.74
C SER A 43 2.08 15.85 -9.78
N ASP A 44 1.75 15.12 -10.85
CA ASP A 44 0.89 15.61 -11.94
C ASP A 44 -0.51 14.96 -11.93
N ASP A 45 -0.79 14.08 -10.99
CA ASP A 45 -2.08 13.37 -10.93
C ASP A 45 -2.36 12.92 -9.50
N SER A 46 -3.17 13.69 -8.78
CA SER A 46 -3.50 13.41 -7.39
C SER A 46 -4.39 12.17 -7.21
N SER A 47 -4.90 11.60 -8.31
CA SER A 47 -5.66 10.35 -8.26
C SER A 47 -4.79 9.11 -8.40
N SER A 48 -3.48 9.28 -8.55
CA SER A 48 -2.50 8.19 -8.62
C SER A 48 -1.66 8.16 -7.36
N GLY A 49 -1.64 7.02 -6.68
CA GLY A 49 -0.86 6.83 -5.47
C GLY A 49 0.22 5.78 -5.63
N ALA A 50 1.19 5.82 -4.73
CA ALA A 50 2.27 4.83 -4.69
C ALA A 50 2.74 4.64 -3.26
N CYS A 51 3.14 3.42 -2.95
CA CYS A 51 3.71 3.06 -1.65
C CYS A 51 4.89 2.13 -1.85
N LEU A 52 5.91 2.29 -1.01
CA LEU A 52 7.03 1.36 -0.95
C LEU A 52 7.12 0.82 0.47
N PHE A 53 7.15 -0.50 0.59
CA PHE A 53 7.22 -1.18 1.88
C PHE A 53 8.44 -2.07 1.96
N HIS A 54 9.06 -2.10 3.15
CA HIS A 54 9.97 -3.16 3.51
C HIS A 54 9.11 -4.29 4.08
N VAL A 55 9.26 -5.51 3.56
CA VAL A 55 8.42 -6.63 3.97
C VAL A 55 9.27 -7.78 4.48
N GLU A 56 8.75 -8.50 5.46
CA GLU A 56 9.44 -9.67 6.02
C GLU A 56 9.48 -10.79 5.00
N SER A 57 8.38 -10.97 4.24
CA SER A 57 8.30 -11.91 3.14
C SER A 57 7.19 -11.50 2.19
N GLN A 58 7.27 -11.96 0.93
CA GLN A 58 6.21 -11.72 -0.04
C GLN A 58 4.92 -12.41 0.37
N GLU A 59 5.02 -13.61 0.95
CA GLU A 59 3.84 -14.34 1.42
C GLU A 59 3.07 -13.56 2.47
N LYS A 60 3.79 -12.95 3.42
CA LYS A 60 3.16 -12.14 4.46
C LYS A 60 2.50 -10.89 3.87
N MET A 61 3.13 -10.27 2.88
CA MET A 61 2.55 -9.10 2.22
C MET A 61 1.27 -9.46 1.48
N GLU A 62 1.27 -10.58 0.74
CA GLU A 62 0.09 -11.04 0.01
C GLU A 62 -1.05 -11.39 0.97
N ALA A 63 -0.74 -12.08 2.06
CA ALA A 63 -1.73 -12.45 3.06
C ALA A 63 -2.34 -11.19 3.72
N PHE A 64 -1.51 -10.23 4.04
CA PHE A 64 -1.95 -8.98 4.64
C PHE A 64 -2.89 -8.22 3.70
N PHE A 65 -2.50 -8.06 2.45
CA PHE A 65 -3.31 -7.36 1.46
C PHE A 65 -4.66 -8.04 1.28
N LYS A 66 -4.67 -9.36 1.21
CA LYS A 66 -5.89 -10.13 1.08
C LYS A 66 -6.80 -9.96 2.30
N ASP A 67 -6.23 -10.04 3.50
CA ASP A 67 -6.97 -9.89 4.75
C ASP A 67 -7.55 -8.48 4.91
N MET A 68 -6.87 -7.47 4.39
CA MET A 68 -7.27 -6.07 4.50
C MET A 68 -7.99 -5.55 3.27
N GLU A 69 -8.39 -6.43 2.34
CA GLU A 69 -8.95 -6.02 1.06
C GLU A 69 -10.16 -5.09 1.19
N LYS A 70 -11.06 -5.38 2.12
CA LYS A 70 -12.24 -4.53 2.34
C LYS A 70 -11.86 -3.13 2.82
N GLU A 71 -10.94 -3.06 3.76
CA GLU A 71 -10.47 -1.81 4.33
C GLU A 71 -9.69 -1.00 3.29
N VAL A 72 -8.88 -1.67 2.49
CA VAL A 72 -8.13 -1.03 1.41
C VAL A 72 -9.09 -0.45 0.37
N ALA A 73 -10.09 -1.22 -0.05
CA ALA A 73 -11.11 -0.72 -0.98
C ALA A 73 -11.88 0.46 -0.39
N ALA A 74 -12.24 0.39 0.89
CA ALA A 74 -12.99 1.45 1.57
C ALA A 74 -12.18 2.74 1.69
N SER A 75 -10.85 2.67 1.66
CA SER A 75 -9.98 3.85 1.71
C SER A 75 -9.99 4.66 0.41
N GLY A 76 -10.54 4.11 -0.65
CA GLY A 76 -10.55 4.74 -1.97
C GLY A 76 -9.54 4.14 -2.94
N HIS A 77 -8.78 3.15 -2.52
CA HIS A 77 -7.85 2.41 -3.39
C HIS A 77 -8.66 1.59 -4.39
N ALA A 78 -8.51 1.89 -5.67
CA ALA A 78 -9.17 1.13 -6.74
C ALA A 78 -8.40 -0.18 -6.93
N LEU A 79 -8.94 -1.27 -6.39
CA LEU A 79 -8.22 -2.56 -6.34
C LEU A 79 -7.79 -3.05 -7.71
N GLU A 80 -8.63 -2.88 -8.73
CA GLU A 80 -8.35 -3.33 -10.09
C GLU A 80 -7.19 -2.57 -10.75
N SER A 81 -6.81 -1.42 -10.21
CA SER A 81 -5.71 -0.60 -10.74
C SER A 81 -4.36 -0.96 -10.13
N THR A 82 -4.33 -1.87 -9.16
CA THR A 82 -3.13 -2.17 -8.38
C THR A 82 -2.05 -2.81 -9.25
N GLU A 83 -0.84 -2.20 -9.23
CA GLU A 83 0.35 -2.75 -9.88
C GLU A 83 1.39 -2.97 -8.79
N ILE A 84 1.87 -4.18 -8.69
CA ILE A 84 2.83 -4.58 -7.64
C ILE A 84 4.14 -5.01 -8.28
N THR A 85 5.25 -4.46 -7.79
CA THR A 85 6.58 -4.88 -8.18
C THR A 85 7.35 -5.23 -6.91
N CYS A 86 7.96 -6.40 -6.90
CA CYS A 86 8.74 -6.88 -5.76
C CYS A 86 10.22 -6.71 -6.05
N TYR A 87 10.95 -6.19 -5.06
CA TYR A 87 12.39 -5.96 -5.16
C TYR A 87 13.10 -6.63 -4.00
N GLU A 88 14.37 -6.92 -4.18
CA GLU A 88 15.24 -7.37 -3.08
C GLU A 88 16.67 -6.95 -3.35
N ASN A 89 17.46 -6.89 -2.27
CA ASN A 89 18.89 -6.56 -2.38
C ASN A 89 19.73 -7.38 -1.40
#